data_e765c63815f4b5cbbe5c184bb9c887eb
#
_entry.id   e765c63815f4b5cbbe5c184bb9c887eb
#
_cell.length_a   1.000
_cell.length_b   1.000
_cell.length_c   1.000
_cell.angle_alpha   90.00
_cell.angle_beta   90.00
_cell.angle_gamma   90.00
#
_symmetry.space_group_name_H-M   'P 1'
#
loop_
_entity.id
_entity.type
_entity.pdbx_description
1 polymer ?
#
loop_
_entity_poly.entity_id
_entity_poly.type
_entity_poly.pdbx_seq_one_letter_code
_entity_poly.pdbx_strand_id
1 'polypeptide(L)'
;MAFILPDHPFDPDQHDGSAIGIASALGWHDSGRHQHKRHQLLFAQAGCMTIELDVQVCLLPPTRAAWLPAGLPHRVLMRGVVAYRSLYFQPEPGLPTEMAVLAVNPLLREIIERMAIWPWDKPAAEQHCTLALLQEELAQAPRESWQLPLPSNPRLAGWLQEVKRGDTLPDRLNRLAERVGASDKTIGRIFMRETGMSYQAWRQQWRLLRALELLAEAEPISRVAATLEFASDSAFISFFRQHTGQTPLRYLNSRGESHRPSSPPPPGSPAPAA
;
A
#
# COMPACT_ATOMS: atom_id res chain seq x y z
N MET A 1 24.61 6.42 0.44
CA MET A 1 23.86 6.02 -0.78
C MET A 1 22.52 5.48 -0.33
N ALA A 2 21.44 6.07 -0.76
CA ALA A 2 20.08 5.77 -0.27
C ALA A 2 19.46 4.45 -0.79
N PHE A 3 20.18 3.69 -1.60
CA PHE A 3 19.75 2.36 -2.02
C PHE A 3 20.22 1.32 -1.00
N ILE A 4 19.27 0.69 -0.32
CA ILE A 4 19.55 -0.27 0.76
C ILE A 4 19.30 -1.69 0.25
N LEU A 5 20.22 -2.59 0.58
CA LEU A 5 20.03 -4.02 0.33
C LEU A 5 18.98 -4.59 1.31
N PRO A 6 18.26 -5.66 0.92
CA PRO A 6 17.14 -6.21 1.71
C PRO A 6 17.48 -6.52 3.19
N ASP A 7 18.71 -6.96 3.45
CA ASP A 7 19.16 -7.39 4.79
C ASP A 7 19.92 -6.30 5.56
N HIS A 8 19.96 -5.08 5.02
CA HIS A 8 20.69 -4.00 5.70
C HIS A 8 19.81 -3.36 6.77
N PRO A 9 20.21 -3.40 8.05
CA PRO A 9 19.45 -2.74 9.12
C PRO A 9 19.47 -1.23 8.91
N PHE A 10 18.30 -0.61 8.94
CA PHE A 10 18.12 0.82 8.80
C PHE A 10 17.24 1.35 9.93
N ASP A 11 17.75 2.33 10.66
CA ASP A 11 17.03 3.05 11.70
C ASP A 11 16.95 4.54 11.32
N PRO A 12 15.77 5.06 10.93
CA PRO A 12 15.64 6.46 10.53
C PRO A 12 15.92 7.45 11.67
N ASP A 13 15.83 7.02 12.93
CA ASP A 13 16.01 7.87 14.09
C ASP A 13 17.49 8.14 14.41
N GLN A 14 18.43 7.42 13.77
CA GLN A 14 19.87 7.62 13.91
C GLN A 14 20.45 8.69 12.96
N HIS A 15 19.61 9.32 12.15
CA HIS A 15 20.05 10.32 11.16
C HIS A 15 19.54 11.71 11.50
N ASP A 16 20.38 12.74 11.32
CA ASP A 16 20.05 14.13 11.69
C ASP A 16 19.32 14.92 10.57
N GLY A 17 19.33 14.43 9.32
CA GLY A 17 18.72 15.12 8.19
C GLY A 17 17.22 15.39 8.40
N SER A 18 16.71 16.54 7.92
CA SER A 18 15.28 16.90 8.02
C SER A 18 14.40 15.93 7.22
N ALA A 19 14.87 15.49 6.06
CA ALA A 19 14.25 14.43 5.26
C ALA A 19 15.29 13.39 4.84
N ILE A 20 14.94 12.12 4.96
CA ILE A 20 15.78 10.98 4.61
C ILE A 20 14.98 10.08 3.69
N GLY A 21 15.59 9.67 2.59
CA GLY A 21 15.00 8.74 1.64
C GLY A 21 15.72 7.40 1.64
N ILE A 22 14.97 6.33 1.39
CA ILE A 22 15.50 5.02 1.06
C ILE A 22 14.77 4.43 -0.14
N ALA A 23 15.55 3.77 -1.00
CA ALA A 23 15.05 2.97 -2.11
C ALA A 23 15.56 1.55 -1.95
N SER A 24 14.72 0.56 -2.23
CA SER A 24 15.09 -0.85 -2.24
C SER A 24 14.22 -1.63 -3.21
N ALA A 25 14.73 -2.79 -3.64
CA ALA A 25 13.94 -3.81 -4.30
C ALA A 25 13.84 -4.98 -3.33
N LEU A 26 12.70 -5.12 -2.69
CA LEU A 26 12.45 -6.12 -1.66
C LEU A 26 11.65 -7.27 -2.28
N GLY A 27 12.02 -8.50 -1.93
CA GLY A 27 11.21 -9.69 -2.16
C GLY A 27 10.17 -9.87 -1.06
N TRP A 28 10.03 -11.09 -0.54
CA TRP A 28 9.25 -11.30 0.68
C TRP A 28 9.95 -10.58 1.85
N HIS A 29 9.22 -9.69 2.50
CA HIS A 29 9.77 -8.90 3.61
C HIS A 29 8.71 -8.65 4.69
N ASP A 30 9.13 -8.71 5.92
CA ASP A 30 8.35 -8.41 7.11
C ASP A 30 9.19 -7.51 8.01
N SER A 31 8.77 -6.26 8.15
CA SER A 31 9.50 -5.29 8.98
C SER A 31 9.42 -5.60 10.48
N GLY A 32 8.56 -6.56 10.89
CA GLY A 32 8.16 -6.66 12.28
C GLY A 32 7.36 -5.44 12.75
N ARG A 33 6.77 -5.55 13.94
CA ARG A 33 6.08 -4.42 14.55
C ARG A 33 7.09 -3.45 15.14
N HIS A 34 7.05 -2.19 14.70
CA HIS A 34 7.95 -1.12 15.14
C HIS A 34 7.28 0.25 15.09
N GLN A 35 7.96 1.26 15.59
CA GLN A 35 7.62 2.68 15.48
C GLN A 35 8.92 3.48 15.42
N HIS A 36 8.85 4.70 14.90
CA HIS A 36 9.97 5.65 14.85
C HIS A 36 9.49 7.07 15.15
N LYS A 37 10.42 7.97 15.49
CA LYS A 37 10.14 9.36 15.87
C LYS A 37 9.86 10.28 14.68
N ARG A 38 9.97 9.76 13.45
CA ARG A 38 9.77 10.49 12.21
C ARG A 38 8.42 10.16 11.60
N HIS A 39 7.84 11.12 10.86
CA HIS A 39 6.79 10.78 9.90
C HIS A 39 7.37 9.94 8.78
N GLN A 40 6.57 9.09 8.18
CA GLN A 40 6.99 8.23 7.07
C GLN A 40 5.99 8.31 5.92
N LEU A 41 6.51 8.48 4.71
CA LEU A 41 5.76 8.32 3.47
C LEU A 41 6.24 7.03 2.78
N LEU A 42 5.38 6.03 2.76
CA LEU A 42 5.60 4.75 2.08
C LEU A 42 5.02 4.80 0.67
N PHE A 43 5.77 4.31 -0.30
CA PHE A 43 5.34 4.20 -1.69
C PHE A 43 5.93 2.95 -2.33
N ALA A 44 5.14 2.26 -3.15
CA ALA A 44 5.61 1.18 -4.02
C ALA A 44 5.52 1.64 -5.47
N GLN A 45 6.64 1.71 -6.16
CA GLN A 45 6.67 1.96 -7.60
C GLN A 45 6.10 0.76 -8.37
N ALA A 46 6.40 -0.46 -7.89
CA ALA A 46 5.85 -1.72 -8.38
C ALA A 46 5.66 -2.68 -7.20
N GLY A 47 4.76 -3.64 -7.35
CA GLY A 47 4.36 -4.56 -6.30
C GLY A 47 3.29 -3.96 -5.37
N CYS A 48 3.04 -4.61 -4.26
CA CYS A 48 2.02 -4.23 -3.29
C CYS A 48 2.55 -4.41 -1.87
N MET A 49 2.20 -3.50 -0.97
CA MET A 49 2.53 -3.59 0.46
C MET A 49 1.27 -3.65 1.30
N THR A 50 1.31 -4.43 2.36
CA THR A 50 0.28 -4.43 3.40
C THR A 50 0.84 -3.76 4.65
N ILE A 51 0.17 -2.73 5.15
CA ILE A 51 0.51 -2.02 6.39
C ILE A 51 -0.47 -2.45 7.46
N GLU A 52 0.03 -3.13 8.48
CA GLU A 52 -0.75 -3.52 9.64
C GLU A 52 -0.60 -2.50 10.76
N LEU A 53 -1.74 -1.98 11.22
CA LEU A 53 -1.89 -1.16 12.41
C LEU A 53 -2.68 -1.94 13.46
N ASP A 54 -2.79 -1.42 14.68
CA ASP A 54 -3.54 -2.09 15.76
C ASP A 54 -5.00 -2.32 15.42
N VAL A 55 -5.62 -1.32 14.81
CA VAL A 55 -7.06 -1.26 14.58
C VAL A 55 -7.47 -1.39 13.11
N GLN A 56 -6.51 -1.46 12.20
CA GLN A 56 -6.80 -1.58 10.78
C GLN A 56 -5.64 -2.15 9.98
N VAL A 57 -5.96 -2.64 8.79
CA VAL A 57 -4.99 -3.03 7.76
C VAL A 57 -5.18 -2.11 6.56
N CYS A 58 -4.08 -1.64 5.99
CA CYS A 58 -4.07 -0.86 4.77
C CYS A 58 -3.34 -1.63 3.68
N LEU A 59 -3.92 -1.69 2.51
CA LEU A 59 -3.23 -2.16 1.32
C LEU A 59 -2.72 -0.97 0.52
N LEU A 60 -1.46 -1.03 0.13
CA LEU A 60 -0.80 0.00 -0.66
C LEU A 60 -0.39 -0.57 -2.02
N PRO A 61 -1.24 -0.47 -3.05
CA PRO A 61 -0.88 -0.83 -4.40
C PRO A 61 0.02 0.24 -5.03
N PRO A 62 0.71 -0.02 -6.15
CA PRO A 62 1.37 1.01 -6.94
C PRO A 62 0.39 2.14 -7.25
N THR A 63 0.88 3.38 -7.36
CA THR A 63 0.05 4.58 -7.52
C THR A 63 -0.60 5.12 -6.24
N ARG A 64 -0.32 4.50 -5.08
CA ARG A 64 -0.76 4.97 -3.76
C ARG A 64 0.42 5.13 -2.82
N ALA A 65 0.36 6.14 -1.97
CA ALA A 65 1.30 6.32 -0.88
C ALA A 65 0.57 6.25 0.47
N ALA A 66 1.24 5.75 1.48
CA ALA A 66 0.74 5.82 2.85
C ALA A 66 1.57 6.82 3.65
N TRP A 67 0.90 7.78 4.26
CA TRP A 67 1.47 8.67 5.25
C TRP A 67 1.28 8.08 6.64
N LEU A 68 2.36 7.85 7.35
CA LEU A 68 2.38 7.33 8.73
C LEU A 68 2.93 8.42 9.65
N PRO A 69 2.15 8.92 10.62
CA PRO A 69 2.64 9.88 11.60
C PRO A 69 3.74 9.31 12.48
N ALA A 70 4.61 10.18 12.98
CA ALA A 70 5.62 9.85 13.96
C ALA A 70 4.99 9.16 15.19
N GLY A 71 5.66 8.13 15.71
CA GLY A 71 5.22 7.37 16.87
C GLY A 71 4.05 6.39 16.62
N LEU A 72 3.54 6.27 15.39
CA LEU A 72 2.49 5.30 15.06
C LEU A 72 3.07 3.88 14.98
N PRO A 73 2.67 2.94 15.86
CA PRO A 73 3.11 1.56 15.78
C PRO A 73 2.53 0.89 14.54
N HIS A 74 3.41 0.29 13.71
CA HIS A 74 3.00 -0.35 12.46
C HIS A 74 3.92 -1.52 12.10
N ARG A 75 3.48 -2.32 11.13
CA ARG A 75 4.24 -3.40 10.50
C ARG A 75 3.98 -3.36 9.00
N VAL A 76 5.02 -3.48 8.21
CA VAL A 76 4.92 -3.50 6.75
C VAL A 76 5.25 -4.90 6.24
N LEU A 77 4.30 -5.47 5.50
CA LEU A 77 4.45 -6.79 4.87
C LEU A 77 4.51 -6.62 3.35
N MET A 78 5.46 -7.27 2.73
CA MET A 78 5.61 -7.33 1.29
C MET A 78 5.61 -8.79 0.84
N ARG A 79 4.76 -9.09 -0.14
CA ARG A 79 4.69 -10.40 -0.78
C ARG A 79 5.04 -10.22 -2.25
N GLY A 80 6.02 -10.98 -2.73
CA GLY A 80 6.57 -10.77 -4.07
C GLY A 80 7.52 -9.58 -4.16
N VAL A 81 7.96 -9.25 -5.37
CA VAL A 81 8.94 -8.18 -5.61
C VAL A 81 8.29 -6.81 -5.53
N VAL A 82 8.77 -5.97 -4.62
CA VAL A 82 8.29 -4.61 -4.42
C VAL A 82 9.42 -3.61 -4.67
N ALA A 83 9.20 -2.68 -5.58
CA ALA A 83 10.08 -1.52 -5.76
C ALA A 83 9.74 -0.49 -4.66
N TYR A 84 10.37 -0.68 -3.51
CA TYR A 84 10.07 0.03 -2.26
C TYR A 84 10.72 1.41 -2.22
N ARG A 85 9.94 2.40 -1.80
CA ARG A 85 10.39 3.76 -1.48
C ARG A 85 9.85 4.16 -0.13
N SER A 86 10.71 4.70 0.70
CA SER A 86 10.30 5.28 1.98
C SER A 86 11.01 6.60 2.21
N LEU A 87 10.24 7.61 2.58
CA LEU A 87 10.75 8.91 2.97
C LEU A 87 10.41 9.15 4.44
N TYR A 88 11.38 9.61 5.21
CA TYR A 88 11.23 9.91 6.63
C TYR A 88 11.46 11.40 6.88
N PHE A 89 10.60 12.02 7.66
CA PHE A 89 10.61 13.45 7.93
C PHE A 89 10.63 13.72 9.43
N GLN A 90 11.41 14.69 9.85
CA GLN A 90 11.26 15.25 11.20
C GLN A 90 9.83 15.78 11.37
N PRO A 91 9.22 15.66 12.58
CA PRO A 91 7.95 16.29 12.86
C PRO A 91 8.10 17.83 12.79
N GLU A 92 7.53 18.41 11.74
CA GLU A 92 7.56 19.86 11.49
C GLU A 92 6.14 20.37 11.22
N PRO A 93 5.85 21.66 11.51
CA PRO A 93 4.56 22.27 11.16
C PRO A 93 4.28 22.15 9.66
N GLY A 94 3.01 21.90 9.31
CA GLY A 94 2.56 21.79 7.91
C GLY A 94 2.54 20.36 7.35
N LEU A 95 3.14 19.38 8.03
CA LEU A 95 3.01 17.97 7.67
C LEU A 95 1.73 17.36 8.27
N PRO A 96 1.10 16.37 7.58
CA PRO A 96 -0.10 15.72 8.10
C PRO A 96 0.16 15.01 9.45
N THR A 97 -0.76 15.15 10.39
CA THR A 97 -0.68 14.53 11.72
C THR A 97 -1.44 13.21 11.83
N GLU A 98 -2.22 12.88 10.81
CA GLU A 98 -3.03 11.67 10.77
C GLU A 98 -2.56 10.72 9.67
N MET A 99 -2.73 9.43 9.93
CA MET A 99 -2.49 8.41 8.92
C MET A 99 -3.45 8.58 7.74
N ALA A 100 -2.93 8.51 6.52
CA ALA A 100 -3.73 8.59 5.31
C ALA A 100 -3.14 7.71 4.19
N VAL A 101 -4.03 7.15 3.37
CA VAL A 101 -3.65 6.61 2.06
C VAL A 101 -3.99 7.67 1.02
N LEU A 102 -3.03 8.00 0.18
CA LEU A 102 -3.06 9.10 -0.77
C LEU A 102 -2.95 8.57 -2.20
N ALA A 103 -3.74 9.13 -3.10
CA ALA A 103 -3.53 8.93 -4.53
C ALA A 103 -2.28 9.70 -4.97
N VAL A 104 -1.39 9.00 -5.70
CA VAL A 104 -0.12 9.57 -6.16
C VAL A 104 -0.25 9.95 -7.63
N ASN A 105 -0.22 11.25 -7.90
CA ASN A 105 -0.15 11.78 -9.26
C ASN A 105 1.29 11.66 -9.84
N PRO A 106 1.49 11.89 -11.14
CA PRO A 106 2.83 11.78 -11.75
C PRO A 106 3.88 12.68 -11.11
N LEU A 107 3.53 13.90 -10.71
CA LEU A 107 4.47 14.83 -10.10
C LEU A 107 4.90 14.34 -8.70
N LEU A 108 3.95 13.99 -7.85
CA LEU A 108 4.24 13.45 -6.53
C LEU A 108 5.09 12.18 -6.60
N ARG A 109 4.84 11.31 -7.59
CA ARG A 109 5.66 10.13 -7.82
C ARG A 109 7.12 10.50 -8.11
N GLU A 110 7.37 11.41 -9.05
CA GLU A 110 8.73 11.80 -9.40
C GLU A 110 9.47 12.51 -8.25
N ILE A 111 8.74 13.24 -7.41
CA ILE A 111 9.29 13.82 -6.18
C ILE A 111 9.72 12.71 -5.21
N ILE A 112 8.85 11.70 -4.97
CA ILE A 112 9.16 10.57 -4.10
C ILE A 112 10.38 9.80 -4.62
N GLU A 113 10.41 9.46 -5.92
CA GLU A 113 11.53 8.75 -6.54
C GLU A 113 12.85 9.53 -6.38
N ARG A 114 12.83 10.82 -6.64
CA ARG A 114 14.00 11.69 -6.49
C ARG A 114 14.49 11.75 -5.06
N MET A 115 13.59 11.93 -4.10
CA MET A 115 13.95 12.05 -2.69
C MET A 115 14.41 10.72 -2.09
N ALA A 116 13.87 9.60 -2.55
CA ALA A 116 14.24 8.28 -2.06
C ALA A 116 15.70 7.92 -2.33
N ILE A 117 16.35 8.56 -3.29
CA ILE A 117 17.76 8.32 -3.63
C ILE A 117 18.70 9.44 -3.19
N TRP A 118 18.24 10.42 -2.44
CA TRP A 118 19.10 11.47 -1.91
C TRP A 118 20.18 10.92 -0.99
N PRO A 119 21.41 11.48 -1.05
CA PRO A 119 22.38 11.24 0.00
C PRO A 119 21.83 11.68 1.37
N TRP A 120 22.09 10.91 2.41
CA TRP A 120 21.55 11.21 3.74
C TRP A 120 22.15 12.44 4.40
N ASP A 121 23.32 12.87 3.90
CA ASP A 121 24.04 14.09 4.27
C ASP A 121 23.74 15.28 3.36
N LYS A 122 22.70 15.19 2.51
CA LYS A 122 22.30 16.28 1.62
C LYS A 122 21.97 17.54 2.43
N PRO A 123 22.60 18.71 2.11
CA PRO A 123 22.37 19.94 2.85
C PRO A 123 20.87 20.36 2.85
N ALA A 124 20.36 20.82 4.00
CA ALA A 124 18.98 21.25 4.16
C ALA A 124 18.58 22.35 3.15
N ALA A 125 19.49 23.29 2.87
CA ALA A 125 19.26 24.35 1.87
C ALA A 125 18.96 23.80 0.46
N GLU A 126 19.56 22.67 0.08
CA GLU A 126 19.33 22.01 -1.20
C GLU A 126 18.06 21.15 -1.23
N GLN A 127 17.49 20.84 -0.06
CA GLN A 127 16.26 20.08 0.09
C GLN A 127 15.02 20.98 0.00
N HIS A 128 15.13 22.24 0.38
CA HIS A 128 14.03 23.17 0.66
C HIS A 128 12.95 23.24 -0.43
N CYS A 129 13.35 23.51 -1.66
CA CYS A 129 12.36 23.64 -2.76
C CYS A 129 11.61 22.34 -3.03
N THR A 130 12.29 21.18 -2.97
CA THR A 130 11.64 19.89 -3.19
C THR A 130 10.72 19.52 -2.04
N LEU A 131 11.10 19.84 -0.80
CA LEU A 131 10.25 19.63 0.37
C LEU A 131 8.99 20.50 0.33
N ALA A 132 9.12 21.78 -0.05
CA ALA A 132 7.98 22.67 -0.20
C ALA A 132 6.98 22.15 -1.26
N LEU A 133 7.50 21.70 -2.40
CA LEU A 133 6.68 21.10 -3.45
C LEU A 133 6.03 19.78 -2.99
N LEU A 134 6.76 18.93 -2.27
CA LEU A 134 6.18 17.73 -1.68
C LEU A 134 5.04 18.05 -0.72
N GLN A 135 5.20 19.04 0.15
CA GLN A 135 4.16 19.45 1.09
C GLN A 135 2.89 19.94 0.37
N GLU A 136 3.05 20.72 -0.71
CA GLU A 136 1.95 21.17 -1.55
C GLU A 136 1.22 19.97 -2.17
N GLU A 137 1.94 19.04 -2.78
CA GLU A 137 1.37 17.85 -3.40
C GLU A 137 0.67 16.94 -2.37
N LEU A 138 1.25 16.73 -1.19
CA LEU A 138 0.63 15.95 -0.12
C LEU A 138 -0.66 16.59 0.40
N ALA A 139 -0.71 17.93 0.49
CA ALA A 139 -1.91 18.65 0.94
C ALA A 139 -3.07 18.54 -0.08
N GLN A 140 -2.76 18.44 -1.37
CA GLN A 140 -3.74 18.36 -2.45
C GLN A 140 -4.09 16.90 -2.84
N ALA A 141 -3.27 15.92 -2.42
CA ALA A 141 -3.47 14.53 -2.80
C ALA A 141 -4.81 13.98 -2.29
N PRO A 142 -5.65 13.40 -3.17
CA PRO A 142 -6.90 12.79 -2.75
C PRO A 142 -6.66 11.67 -1.72
N ARG A 143 -7.40 11.72 -0.61
CA ARG A 143 -7.40 10.65 0.40
C ARG A 143 -8.30 9.53 -0.05
N GLU A 144 -7.87 8.29 0.14
CA GLU A 144 -8.59 7.10 -0.28
C GLU A 144 -8.81 6.11 0.86
N SER A 145 -9.94 5.39 0.79
CA SER A 145 -10.36 4.41 1.81
C SER A 145 -9.85 3.00 1.49
N TRP A 146 -8.53 2.83 1.36
CA TRP A 146 -7.90 1.50 1.21
C TRP A 146 -7.57 0.86 2.56
N GLN A 147 -8.32 1.25 3.56
CA GLN A 147 -8.17 0.79 4.93
C GLN A 147 -9.32 -0.17 5.26
N LEU A 148 -9.01 -1.22 5.97
CA LEU A 148 -10.01 -2.15 6.49
C LEU A 148 -9.91 -2.17 8.01
N PRO A 149 -10.91 -1.63 8.73
CA PRO A 149 -10.97 -1.71 10.17
C PRO A 149 -10.99 -3.15 10.65
N LEU A 150 -10.27 -3.46 11.71
CA LEU A 150 -10.20 -4.80 12.29
C LEU A 150 -11.03 -4.88 13.58
N PRO A 151 -11.80 -5.96 13.76
CA PRO A 151 -12.48 -6.18 15.03
C PRO A 151 -11.45 -6.51 16.12
N SER A 152 -11.65 -5.96 17.31
CA SER A 152 -10.78 -6.15 18.48
C SER A 152 -11.32 -7.18 19.48
N ASN A 153 -12.49 -7.74 19.20
CA ASN A 153 -13.16 -8.68 20.11
C ASN A 153 -12.32 -9.94 20.34
N PRO A 154 -12.04 -10.32 21.61
CA PRO A 154 -11.20 -11.47 21.94
C PRO A 154 -11.66 -12.79 21.31
N ARG A 155 -12.98 -12.98 21.10
CA ARG A 155 -13.52 -14.17 20.44
C ARG A 155 -13.03 -14.35 19.01
N LEU A 156 -12.71 -13.24 18.35
CA LEU A 156 -12.26 -13.23 16.95
C LEU A 156 -10.74 -13.24 16.81
N ALA A 157 -10.00 -13.08 17.90
CA ALA A 157 -8.54 -12.88 17.87
C ALA A 157 -7.81 -14.01 17.13
N GLY A 158 -8.07 -15.29 17.47
CA GLY A 158 -7.44 -16.43 16.82
C GLY A 158 -7.75 -16.51 15.32
N TRP A 159 -9.04 -16.39 14.99
CA TRP A 159 -9.50 -16.36 13.59
C TRP A 159 -8.90 -15.19 12.81
N LEU A 160 -8.87 -13.99 13.40
CA LEU A 160 -8.32 -12.81 12.75
C LEU A 160 -6.82 -12.94 12.46
N GLN A 161 -6.07 -13.57 13.36
CA GLN A 161 -4.64 -13.84 13.13
C GLN A 161 -4.40 -14.78 11.95
N GLU A 162 -5.22 -15.79 11.75
CA GLU A 162 -5.12 -16.67 10.58
C GLU A 162 -5.47 -15.95 9.28
N VAL A 163 -6.54 -15.16 9.32
CA VAL A 163 -6.94 -14.31 8.18
C VAL A 163 -5.84 -13.33 7.82
N LYS A 164 -5.20 -12.69 8.81
CA LYS A 164 -4.08 -11.74 8.59
C LYS A 164 -2.85 -12.41 8.00
N ARG A 165 -2.54 -13.65 8.36
CA ARG A 165 -1.47 -14.42 7.73
C ARG A 165 -1.69 -14.66 6.24
N GLY A 166 -2.95 -14.53 5.78
CA GLY A 166 -3.32 -14.69 4.38
C GLY A 166 -3.41 -16.14 3.93
N ASP A 167 -3.33 -17.09 4.87
CA ASP A 167 -3.41 -18.53 4.59
C ASP A 167 -4.83 -18.95 4.22
N THR A 168 -5.83 -18.21 4.70
CA THR A 168 -7.26 -18.48 4.49
C THR A 168 -8.03 -17.21 4.20
N LEU A 169 -9.10 -17.35 3.41
CA LEU A 169 -10.09 -16.29 3.27
C LEU A 169 -10.95 -16.20 4.54
N PRO A 170 -11.50 -15.01 4.84
CA PRO A 170 -12.51 -14.90 5.88
C PRO A 170 -13.70 -15.84 5.60
N ASP A 171 -14.05 -16.63 6.59
CA ASP A 171 -15.17 -17.60 6.54
C ASP A 171 -16.49 -16.94 6.11
N ARG A 172 -17.46 -17.72 5.67
CA ARG A 172 -18.85 -17.24 5.60
C ARG A 172 -19.38 -17.02 7.00
N LEU A 173 -20.34 -16.10 7.18
CA LEU A 173 -20.83 -15.67 8.49
C LEU A 173 -21.23 -16.85 9.40
N ASN A 174 -22.00 -17.80 8.87
CA ASN A 174 -22.43 -18.97 9.63
C ASN A 174 -21.24 -19.85 10.08
N ARG A 175 -20.23 -20.04 9.21
CA ARG A 175 -19.02 -20.79 9.53
C ARG A 175 -18.19 -20.09 10.59
N LEU A 176 -18.04 -18.77 10.48
CA LEU A 176 -17.34 -17.97 11.49
C LEU A 176 -18.08 -18.08 12.83
N ALA A 177 -19.40 -17.96 12.83
CA ALA A 177 -20.22 -18.06 14.04
C ALA A 177 -20.05 -19.40 14.74
N GLU A 178 -20.14 -20.52 14.00
CA GLU A 178 -19.84 -21.88 14.49
C GLU A 178 -18.44 -21.97 15.09
N ARG A 179 -17.43 -21.50 14.35
CA ARG A 179 -16.01 -21.57 14.71
C ARG A 179 -15.69 -20.88 16.03
N VAL A 180 -16.31 -19.72 16.29
CA VAL A 180 -16.05 -18.92 17.49
C VAL A 180 -17.10 -19.10 18.60
N GLY A 181 -18.01 -20.05 18.44
CA GLY A 181 -19.04 -20.36 19.43
C GLY A 181 -20.01 -19.18 19.67
N ALA A 182 -20.48 -18.54 18.59
CA ALA A 182 -21.37 -17.40 18.65
C ALA A 182 -22.52 -17.54 17.65
N SER A 183 -23.56 -16.71 17.75
CA SER A 183 -24.61 -16.61 16.72
C SER A 183 -24.21 -15.61 15.64
N ASP A 184 -24.77 -15.76 14.43
CA ASP A 184 -24.64 -14.81 13.31
C ASP A 184 -24.96 -13.38 13.75
N LYS A 185 -26.03 -13.23 14.55
CA LYS A 185 -26.46 -11.95 15.12
C LYS A 185 -25.38 -11.33 16.01
N THR A 186 -24.69 -12.17 16.82
CA THR A 186 -23.61 -11.72 17.70
C THR A 186 -22.41 -11.23 16.87
N ILE A 187 -21.99 -12.00 15.86
CA ILE A 187 -20.90 -11.61 14.96
C ILE A 187 -21.27 -10.32 14.22
N GLY A 188 -22.47 -10.22 13.67
CA GLY A 188 -22.92 -9.00 13.00
C GLY A 188 -22.86 -7.74 13.88
N ARG A 189 -23.26 -7.88 15.18
CA ARG A 189 -23.16 -6.74 16.13
C ARG A 189 -21.73 -6.38 16.48
N ILE A 190 -20.83 -7.35 16.62
CA ILE A 190 -19.40 -7.11 16.88
C ILE A 190 -18.82 -6.29 15.71
N PHE A 191 -18.98 -6.75 14.47
CA PHE A 191 -18.46 -6.07 13.30
C PHE A 191 -19.03 -4.67 13.15
N MET A 192 -20.34 -4.50 13.25
CA MET A 192 -20.98 -3.18 13.14
C MET A 192 -20.47 -2.21 14.21
N ARG A 193 -20.33 -2.66 15.46
CA ARG A 193 -19.86 -1.82 16.57
C ARG A 193 -18.39 -1.44 16.45
N GLU A 194 -17.52 -2.40 16.05
CA GLU A 194 -16.08 -2.22 16.13
C GLU A 194 -15.44 -1.77 14.81
N THR A 195 -16.09 -2.05 13.68
CA THR A 195 -15.58 -1.69 12.36
C THR A 195 -16.46 -0.71 11.59
N GLY A 196 -17.67 -0.43 12.08
CA GLY A 196 -18.67 0.35 11.36
C GLY A 196 -19.27 -0.37 10.14
N MET A 197 -18.92 -1.64 9.91
CA MET A 197 -19.31 -2.41 8.73
C MET A 197 -20.10 -3.66 9.12
N SER A 198 -21.04 -4.09 8.22
CA SER A 198 -21.55 -5.44 8.34
C SER A 198 -20.45 -6.45 8.05
N TYR A 199 -20.52 -7.65 8.64
CA TYR A 199 -19.54 -8.70 8.34
C TYR A 199 -19.43 -9.00 6.84
N GLN A 200 -20.55 -9.00 6.14
CA GLN A 200 -20.57 -9.24 4.69
C GLN A 200 -19.81 -8.15 3.92
N ALA A 201 -20.02 -6.87 4.24
CA ALA A 201 -19.32 -5.77 3.62
C ALA A 201 -17.81 -5.83 3.94
N TRP A 202 -17.46 -6.12 5.20
CA TRP A 202 -16.09 -6.31 5.64
C TRP A 202 -15.40 -7.46 4.90
N ARG A 203 -16.06 -8.61 4.75
CA ARG A 203 -15.56 -9.76 4.00
C ARG A 203 -15.34 -9.43 2.51
N GLN A 204 -16.22 -8.65 1.90
CA GLN A 204 -16.06 -8.21 0.51
C GLN A 204 -14.88 -7.26 0.36
N GLN A 205 -14.71 -6.32 1.29
CA GLN A 205 -13.56 -5.43 1.28
C GLN A 205 -12.25 -6.19 1.45
N TRP A 206 -12.19 -7.19 2.34
CA TRP A 206 -11.05 -8.08 2.47
C TRP A 206 -10.72 -8.79 1.15
N ARG A 207 -11.73 -9.37 0.50
CA ARG A 207 -11.55 -10.05 -0.80
C ARG A 207 -11.03 -9.08 -1.86
N LEU A 208 -11.48 -7.83 -1.86
CA LEU A 208 -10.98 -6.81 -2.77
C LEU A 208 -9.50 -6.52 -2.53
N LEU A 209 -9.10 -6.31 -1.27
CA LEU A 209 -7.69 -6.07 -0.93
C LEU A 209 -6.81 -7.24 -1.36
N ARG A 210 -7.26 -8.48 -1.10
CA ARG A 210 -6.52 -9.67 -1.52
C ARG A 210 -6.48 -9.83 -3.04
N ALA A 211 -7.54 -9.46 -3.76
CA ALA A 211 -7.54 -9.43 -5.23
C ALA A 211 -6.46 -8.48 -5.78
N LEU A 212 -6.32 -7.31 -5.17
CA LEU A 212 -5.31 -6.33 -5.57
C LEU A 212 -3.88 -6.82 -5.32
N GLU A 213 -3.63 -7.52 -4.21
CA GLU A 213 -2.34 -8.17 -3.94
C GLU A 213 -2.01 -9.20 -5.03
N LEU A 214 -2.92 -10.15 -5.27
CA LEU A 214 -2.73 -11.20 -6.27
C LEU A 214 -2.52 -10.64 -7.68
N LEU A 215 -3.28 -9.61 -8.05
CA LEU A 215 -3.11 -8.92 -9.33
C LEU A 215 -1.75 -8.20 -9.41
N ALA A 216 -1.25 -7.66 -8.29
CA ALA A 216 0.08 -7.05 -8.24
C ALA A 216 1.21 -8.07 -8.37
N GLU A 217 0.98 -9.32 -7.95
CA GLU A 217 1.85 -10.48 -8.14
C GLU A 217 1.77 -11.06 -9.56
N ALA A 218 1.02 -10.40 -10.46
CA ALA A 218 0.75 -10.84 -11.84
C ALA A 218 0.04 -12.21 -11.94
N GLU A 219 -0.74 -12.59 -10.92
CA GLU A 219 -1.53 -13.81 -10.96
C GLU A 219 -2.62 -13.72 -12.04
N PRO A 220 -2.85 -14.78 -12.81
CA PRO A 220 -3.90 -14.84 -13.82
C PRO A 220 -5.30 -14.59 -13.21
N ILE A 221 -6.18 -13.90 -13.93
CA ILE A 221 -7.54 -13.59 -13.49
C ILE A 221 -8.31 -14.82 -13.03
N SER A 222 -8.17 -15.93 -13.76
CA SER A 222 -8.82 -17.21 -13.41
C SER A 222 -8.31 -17.75 -12.05
N ARG A 223 -7.02 -17.63 -11.79
CA ARG A 223 -6.43 -18.04 -10.51
C ARG A 223 -6.88 -17.13 -9.38
N VAL A 224 -6.92 -15.81 -9.62
CA VAL A 224 -7.45 -14.85 -8.64
C VAL A 224 -8.91 -15.15 -8.30
N ALA A 225 -9.74 -15.39 -9.32
CA ALA A 225 -11.16 -15.75 -9.14
C ALA A 225 -11.31 -17.03 -8.31
N ALA A 226 -10.55 -18.08 -8.64
CA ALA A 226 -10.59 -19.35 -7.91
C ALA A 226 -10.10 -19.20 -6.46
N THR A 227 -8.94 -18.55 -6.26
CA THR A 227 -8.35 -18.30 -4.92
C THR A 227 -9.32 -17.54 -4.01
N LEU A 228 -10.07 -16.59 -4.58
CA LEU A 228 -11.03 -15.75 -3.84
C LEU A 228 -12.44 -16.35 -3.78
N GLU A 229 -12.62 -17.63 -4.17
CA GLU A 229 -13.90 -18.34 -4.13
C GLU A 229 -15.02 -17.64 -4.94
N PHE A 230 -14.71 -17.11 -6.12
CA PHE A 230 -15.73 -16.67 -7.07
C PHE A 230 -16.21 -17.86 -7.92
N ALA A 231 -17.49 -17.86 -8.25
CA ALA A 231 -18.09 -18.92 -9.06
C ALA A 231 -17.55 -18.95 -10.50
N SER A 232 -17.01 -17.84 -10.99
CA SER A 232 -16.42 -17.71 -12.33
C SER A 232 -15.55 -16.46 -12.43
N ASP A 233 -14.71 -16.38 -13.46
CA ASP A 233 -13.95 -15.18 -13.82
C ASP A 233 -14.85 -13.96 -14.03
N SER A 234 -16.01 -14.16 -14.69
CA SER A 234 -16.99 -13.10 -14.92
C SER A 234 -17.57 -12.55 -13.62
N ALA A 235 -17.82 -13.41 -12.63
CA ALA A 235 -18.29 -12.99 -11.32
C ALA A 235 -17.22 -12.16 -10.58
N PHE A 236 -15.97 -12.56 -10.67
CA PHE A 236 -14.85 -11.79 -10.14
C PHE A 236 -14.67 -10.43 -10.84
N ILE A 237 -14.70 -10.41 -12.18
CA ILE A 237 -14.56 -9.17 -12.96
C ILE A 237 -15.68 -8.18 -12.61
N SER A 238 -16.91 -8.65 -12.48
CA SER A 238 -18.05 -7.82 -12.09
C SER A 238 -17.90 -7.27 -10.68
N PHE A 239 -17.51 -8.10 -9.73
CA PHE A 239 -17.20 -7.71 -8.36
C PHE A 239 -16.10 -6.63 -8.31
N PHE A 240 -14.98 -6.87 -8.99
CA PHE A 240 -13.85 -5.96 -9.01
C PHE A 240 -14.24 -4.60 -9.61
N ARG A 241 -14.97 -4.61 -10.74
CA ARG A 241 -15.46 -3.39 -11.38
C ARG A 241 -16.42 -2.60 -10.49
N GLN A 242 -17.30 -3.28 -9.77
CA GLN A 242 -18.23 -2.65 -8.83
C GLN A 242 -17.49 -1.87 -7.73
N HIS A 243 -16.35 -2.39 -7.25
CA HIS A 243 -15.61 -1.81 -6.13
C HIS A 243 -14.52 -0.82 -6.54
N THR A 244 -13.99 -0.93 -7.76
CA THR A 244 -12.87 -0.10 -8.25
C THR A 244 -13.24 0.82 -9.41
N GLY A 245 -14.45 0.69 -9.96
CA GLY A 245 -14.89 1.44 -11.13
C GLY A 245 -14.35 0.91 -12.47
N GLN A 246 -13.42 -0.06 -12.47
CA GLN A 246 -12.77 -0.57 -13.68
C GLN A 246 -12.53 -2.08 -13.62
N THR A 247 -12.30 -2.69 -14.79
CA THR A 247 -12.00 -4.12 -14.85
C THR A 247 -10.55 -4.41 -14.36
N PRO A 248 -10.27 -5.65 -13.87
CA PRO A 248 -8.90 -6.01 -13.45
C PRO A 248 -7.84 -5.76 -14.52
N LEU A 249 -8.14 -6.09 -15.78
CA LEU A 249 -7.20 -5.88 -16.88
C LEU A 249 -6.93 -4.39 -17.13
N ARG A 250 -7.97 -3.55 -17.11
CA ARG A 250 -7.81 -2.10 -17.24
C ARG A 250 -7.02 -1.52 -16.07
N TYR A 251 -7.28 -2.01 -14.85
CA TYR A 251 -6.54 -1.63 -13.65
C TYR A 251 -5.05 -1.99 -13.76
N LEU A 252 -4.70 -3.15 -14.32
CA LEU A 252 -3.30 -3.55 -14.57
C LEU A 252 -2.66 -2.70 -15.67
N ASN A 253 -3.36 -2.40 -16.76
CA ASN A 253 -2.83 -1.65 -17.89
C ASN A 253 -2.61 -0.17 -17.57
N SER A 254 -3.46 0.45 -16.75
CA SER A 254 -3.24 1.83 -16.27
C SER A 254 -1.94 1.98 -15.46
N ARG A 255 -1.37 0.87 -14.99
CA ARG A 255 -0.04 0.80 -14.37
C ARG A 255 1.09 0.75 -15.42
N GLY A 256 0.84 0.13 -16.60
CA GLY A 256 1.85 -0.09 -17.64
C GLY A 256 2.12 1.14 -18.52
N GLU A 257 1.16 2.03 -18.67
CA GLU A 257 1.34 3.27 -19.46
C GLU A 257 2.31 4.26 -18.80
N SER A 258 2.53 4.13 -17.49
CA SER A 258 3.56 4.88 -16.76
C SER A 258 4.98 4.33 -16.95
N HIS A 259 5.19 3.24 -17.69
CA HIS A 259 6.46 2.50 -17.73
C HIS A 259 6.97 2.17 -19.14
N ARG A 260 6.46 2.81 -20.19
CA ARG A 260 7.16 2.75 -21.49
C ARG A 260 8.36 3.71 -21.43
N PRO A 261 9.61 3.24 -21.40
CA PRO A 261 10.73 4.09 -21.75
C PRO A 261 10.45 4.60 -23.15
N SER A 262 10.51 5.93 -23.35
CA SER A 262 10.47 6.52 -24.66
C SER A 262 11.54 5.84 -25.52
N SER A 263 11.11 5.12 -26.55
CA SER A 263 12.02 4.53 -27.53
C SER A 263 12.93 5.66 -28.04
N PRO A 264 14.24 5.45 -28.13
CA PRO A 264 15.11 6.45 -28.75
C PRO A 264 14.61 6.73 -30.18
N PRO A 265 14.66 7.99 -30.64
CA PRO A 265 14.28 8.31 -32.01
C PRO A 265 15.12 7.48 -32.99
N PRO A 266 14.53 7.04 -34.10
CA PRO A 266 15.30 6.31 -35.13
C PRO A 266 16.49 7.14 -35.58
N PRO A 267 17.64 6.54 -35.92
CA PRO A 267 18.81 7.23 -36.39
C PRO A 267 18.42 8.01 -37.64
N GLY A 268 18.75 9.31 -37.65
CA GLY A 268 18.32 10.29 -38.64
C GLY A 268 18.71 9.89 -40.05
N SER A 269 17.79 10.08 -40.99
CA SER A 269 18.04 10.12 -42.44
C SER A 269 19.07 11.19 -42.74
N PRO A 270 20.02 10.95 -43.66
CA PRO A 270 20.98 11.95 -44.07
C PRO A 270 20.27 13.13 -44.77
N ALA A 271 20.71 14.34 -44.44
CA ALA A 271 20.26 15.56 -45.10
C ALA A 271 20.60 15.57 -46.61
N PRO A 272 19.73 16.09 -47.45
CA PRO A 272 20.08 16.27 -48.87
C PRO A 272 21.17 17.33 -49.01
N ALA A 273 22.21 16.99 -49.79
CA ALA A 273 23.25 17.93 -50.19
C ALA A 273 22.66 18.99 -51.11
N ALA A 274 22.97 20.26 -50.80
CA ALA A 274 22.86 21.39 -51.71
C ALA A 274 24.25 21.88 -52.07
#